data_3d4a80c03ba3e6a531a50df564febec0
#
_entry.id   3d4a80c03ba3e6a531a50df564febec0
#
_cell.length_a   1.000
_cell.length_b   1.000
_cell.length_c   1.000
_cell.angle_alpha   90.00
_cell.angle_beta   90.00
_cell.angle_gamma   90.00
#
_symmetry.space_group_name_H-M   'P 1'
#
loop_
_entity.id
_entity.type
_entity.pdbx_description
1 polymer ?
#
loop_
_entity_poly.entity_id
_entity_poly.type
_entity_poly.pdbx_seq_one_letter_code
_entity_poly.pdbx_strand_id
1 'polypeptide(L)'
;MRTYGVFGPPQEFPGMQKLFDALNHRFDADLGPPAETIDETATLKSMAARRSHRRFKPEQLSIELLQMLCATALSAPSKSDLQARDIVIVRDKAKHARLAEMVGQEWIPSAPELLVFCGNNKRQRQIHEWRQKPFENDHLDAFFNPAVDAGIAMQAFVTAAESIGLGCCPISGIRNNCDVASEVLELPEHVFPVVGLGVGWPVASGHVSVRLPLEATVHVDTFKDDAIAEQVEAYDNRRYAIHHAANQRQVERFGEVAKYTWSEDKARQYASPERADFGAFVKSKGFLLK
;
A
#
# COMPACT_ATOMS: atom_id res chain seq x y z
N MET A 1 26.73 -3.14 -45.71
CA MET A 1 27.47 -3.21 -44.43
C MET A 1 27.21 -1.94 -43.66
N ARG A 2 26.38 -2.00 -42.58
CA ARG A 2 26.18 -0.87 -41.66
C ARG A 2 27.14 -1.08 -40.50
N THR A 3 28.09 -0.16 -40.32
CA THR A 3 29.02 -0.12 -39.22
C THR A 3 28.25 0.24 -37.95
N TYR A 4 28.18 -0.68 -37.02
CA TYR A 4 27.72 -0.39 -35.65
C TYR A 4 28.81 0.44 -34.94
N GLY A 5 28.42 1.61 -34.49
CA GLY A 5 29.30 2.50 -33.73
C GLY A 5 29.73 1.83 -32.41
N VAL A 6 30.98 2.00 -32.07
CA VAL A 6 31.57 1.60 -30.80
C VAL A 6 30.92 2.46 -29.70
N PHE A 7 30.13 1.83 -28.87
CA PHE A 7 29.62 2.48 -27.65
C PHE A 7 30.82 2.74 -26.72
N GLY A 8 30.98 4.01 -26.34
CA GLY A 8 31.94 4.41 -25.31
C GLY A 8 31.54 3.77 -23.96
N PRO A 9 32.47 3.80 -22.96
CA PRO A 9 32.18 3.25 -21.64
C PRO A 9 30.91 3.90 -21.07
N PRO A 10 30.07 3.17 -20.28
CA PRO A 10 28.84 3.71 -19.75
C PRO A 10 29.14 4.97 -18.94
N GLN A 11 28.48 6.08 -19.28
CA GLN A 11 28.55 7.31 -18.50
C GLN A 11 28.00 7.01 -17.10
N GLU A 12 28.83 7.17 -16.08
CA GLU A 12 28.39 7.11 -14.69
C GLU A 12 27.40 8.23 -14.42
N PHE A 13 26.12 7.88 -14.32
CA PHE A 13 25.09 8.81 -13.84
C PHE A 13 25.03 8.72 -12.31
N PRO A 14 25.47 9.76 -11.56
CA PRO A 14 25.46 9.73 -10.09
C PRO A 14 24.07 9.47 -9.48
N GLY A 15 23.04 9.73 -10.27
CA GLY A 15 21.66 9.44 -9.93
C GLY A 15 21.28 7.96 -9.99
N MET A 16 21.80 7.24 -10.95
CA MET A 16 21.56 5.80 -11.13
C MET A 16 22.18 5.00 -9.98
N GLN A 17 23.42 5.28 -9.62
CA GLN A 17 24.10 4.58 -8.52
C GLN A 17 23.30 4.63 -7.22
N LYS A 18 22.78 5.79 -6.83
CA LYS A 18 21.93 5.93 -5.62
C LYS A 18 20.63 5.12 -5.66
N LEU A 19 20.06 4.89 -6.86
CA LEU A 19 18.91 4.01 -7.02
C LEU A 19 19.28 2.56 -6.71
N PHE A 20 20.35 2.05 -7.31
CA PHE A 20 20.80 0.68 -7.10
C PHE A 20 21.29 0.46 -5.67
N ASP A 21 22.02 1.41 -5.07
CA ASP A 21 22.40 1.35 -3.65
C ASP A 21 21.18 1.17 -2.74
N ALA A 22 20.10 1.92 -3.01
CA ALA A 22 18.86 1.80 -2.24
C ALA A 22 18.13 0.47 -2.46
N LEU A 23 18.06 -0.01 -3.70
CA LEU A 23 17.43 -1.29 -4.03
C LEU A 23 18.23 -2.47 -3.47
N ASN A 24 19.55 -2.48 -3.67
CA ASN A 24 20.44 -3.53 -3.19
C ASN A 24 20.42 -3.62 -1.66
N HIS A 25 20.47 -2.48 -0.97
CA HIS A 25 20.26 -2.45 0.48
C HIS A 25 18.89 -2.99 0.89
N ARG A 26 17.84 -2.71 0.14
CA ARG A 26 16.47 -3.09 0.51
C ARG A 26 16.20 -4.58 0.33
N PHE A 27 16.70 -5.16 -0.76
CA PHE A 27 16.38 -6.53 -1.20
C PHE A 27 17.52 -7.53 -0.98
N ASP A 28 18.68 -7.09 -0.47
CA ASP A 28 19.89 -7.91 -0.36
C ASP A 28 20.32 -8.47 -1.73
N ALA A 29 20.32 -7.62 -2.72
CA ALA A 29 20.55 -7.97 -4.12
C ALA A 29 21.82 -7.29 -4.65
N ASP A 30 22.31 -7.79 -5.75
CA ASP A 30 23.41 -7.19 -6.53
C ASP A 30 22.86 -6.74 -7.90
N LEU A 31 21.92 -5.80 -7.87
CA LEU A 31 21.36 -5.21 -9.08
C LEU A 31 22.33 -4.18 -9.63
N GLY A 32 22.59 -4.27 -10.92
CA GLY A 32 23.35 -3.28 -11.69
C GLY A 32 22.47 -2.52 -12.70
N PRO A 33 23.03 -1.48 -13.34
CA PRO A 33 22.31 -0.74 -14.36
C PRO A 33 21.95 -1.64 -15.54
N PRO A 34 20.73 -1.51 -16.09
CA PRO A 34 20.35 -2.25 -17.29
C PRO A 34 21.16 -1.76 -18.51
N ALA A 35 21.13 -2.54 -19.58
CA ALA A 35 21.80 -2.18 -20.84
C ALA A 35 21.15 -0.95 -21.51
N GLU A 36 19.86 -0.73 -21.21
CA GLU A 36 19.10 0.40 -21.72
C GLU A 36 19.48 1.70 -21.02
N THR A 37 19.54 2.79 -21.76
CA THR A 37 19.74 4.13 -21.19
C THR A 37 18.45 4.62 -20.53
N ILE A 38 18.55 5.00 -19.24
CA ILE A 38 17.45 5.57 -18.45
C ILE A 38 17.83 7.01 -18.08
N ASP A 39 17.17 7.98 -18.71
CA ASP A 39 17.50 9.40 -18.55
C ASP A 39 16.91 10.02 -17.26
N GLU A 40 15.74 9.59 -16.80
CA GLU A 40 15.05 10.11 -15.63
C GLU A 40 14.82 9.05 -14.55
N THR A 41 15.41 9.26 -13.38
CA THR A 41 15.37 8.32 -12.26
C THR A 41 14.80 8.88 -10.96
N ALA A 42 14.32 10.15 -10.95
CA ALA A 42 13.85 10.79 -9.72
C ALA A 42 12.69 10.02 -9.07
N THR A 43 11.70 9.61 -9.86
CA THR A 43 10.57 8.79 -9.39
C THR A 43 11.03 7.43 -8.88
N LEU A 44 11.91 6.74 -9.60
CA LEU A 44 12.43 5.44 -9.19
C LEU A 44 13.17 5.52 -7.86
N LYS A 45 14.00 6.54 -7.66
CA LYS A 45 14.70 6.79 -6.38
C LYS A 45 13.72 7.07 -5.24
N SER A 46 12.69 7.89 -5.48
CA SER A 46 11.64 8.15 -4.49
C SER A 46 10.95 6.86 -4.07
N MET A 47 10.57 6.01 -5.02
CA MET A 47 9.94 4.72 -4.76
C MET A 47 10.89 3.75 -4.03
N ALA A 48 12.17 3.66 -4.43
CA ALA A 48 13.15 2.80 -3.79
C ALA A 48 13.45 3.23 -2.33
N ALA A 49 13.49 4.52 -2.06
CA ALA A 49 13.72 5.10 -0.74
C ALA A 49 12.45 5.25 0.11
N ARG A 50 11.30 4.81 -0.39
CA ARG A 50 10.00 4.99 0.25
C ARG A 50 9.93 4.34 1.63
N ARG A 51 9.28 5.04 2.56
CA ARG A 51 9.05 4.58 3.94
C ARG A 51 7.71 5.08 4.48
N SER A 52 7.18 4.41 5.51
CA SER A 52 5.96 4.87 6.19
C SER A 52 6.29 5.97 7.19
N HIS A 53 5.55 7.07 7.11
CA HIS A 53 5.65 8.20 8.03
C HIS A 53 4.44 8.20 8.97
N ARG A 54 4.68 8.27 10.29
CA ARG A 54 3.66 8.29 11.35
C ARG A 54 3.79 9.50 12.28
N ARG A 55 4.71 10.40 11.96
CA ARG A 55 4.91 11.66 12.67
C ARG A 55 4.93 12.79 11.65
N PHE A 56 3.97 13.68 11.77
CA PHE A 56 3.73 14.76 10.83
C PHE A 56 3.78 16.10 11.53
N LYS A 57 4.05 17.16 10.80
CA LYS A 57 3.76 18.51 11.22
C LYS A 57 2.24 18.69 11.33
N PRO A 58 1.75 19.55 12.25
CA PRO A 58 0.31 19.69 12.50
C PRO A 58 -0.46 20.43 11.41
N GLU A 59 0.24 21.06 10.47
CA GLU A 59 -0.37 21.90 9.43
C GLU A 59 -1.16 21.03 8.44
N GLN A 60 -2.43 21.36 8.28
CA GLN A 60 -3.30 20.76 7.26
C GLN A 60 -2.84 21.16 5.86
N LEU A 61 -2.99 20.27 4.92
CA LEU A 61 -2.78 20.55 3.50
C LEU A 61 -3.98 21.32 2.95
N SER A 62 -3.77 22.16 1.94
CA SER A 62 -4.89 22.80 1.25
C SER A 62 -5.78 21.76 0.54
N ILE A 63 -7.06 22.06 0.39
CA ILE A 63 -7.97 21.14 -0.32
C ILE A 63 -7.59 21.02 -1.79
N GLU A 64 -7.07 22.09 -2.37
CA GLU A 64 -6.61 22.16 -3.76
C GLU A 64 -5.42 21.21 -3.98
N LEU A 65 -4.47 21.17 -3.03
CA LEU A 65 -3.34 20.24 -3.09
C LEU A 65 -3.82 18.79 -3.00
N LEU A 66 -4.73 18.48 -2.07
CA LEU A 66 -5.30 17.14 -1.94
C LEU A 66 -6.09 16.73 -3.19
N GLN A 67 -6.88 17.64 -3.77
CA GLN A 67 -7.62 17.37 -5.01
C GLN A 67 -6.68 17.13 -6.20
N MET A 68 -5.60 17.90 -6.31
CA MET A 68 -4.56 17.68 -7.33
C MET A 68 -3.92 16.29 -7.17
N LEU A 69 -3.56 15.89 -5.95
CA LEU A 69 -3.00 14.58 -5.67
C LEU A 69 -4.02 13.45 -5.94
N CYS A 70 -5.29 13.65 -5.58
CA CYS A 70 -6.36 12.69 -5.91
C CYS A 70 -6.55 12.55 -7.43
N ALA A 71 -6.57 13.66 -8.18
CA ALA A 71 -6.67 13.64 -9.64
C ALA A 71 -5.49 12.88 -10.28
N THR A 72 -4.27 13.15 -9.80
CA THR A 72 -3.06 12.43 -10.22
C THR A 72 -3.18 10.93 -9.91
N ALA A 73 -3.65 10.57 -8.72
CA ALA A 73 -3.86 9.17 -8.32
C ALA A 73 -4.93 8.47 -9.17
N LEU A 74 -6.02 9.15 -9.49
CA LEU A 74 -7.12 8.62 -10.30
C LEU A 74 -6.76 8.53 -11.80
N SER A 75 -5.63 9.10 -12.24
CA SER A 75 -5.07 8.87 -13.57
C SER A 75 -4.40 7.48 -13.71
N ALA A 76 -4.26 6.73 -12.60
CA ALA A 76 -3.75 5.36 -12.61
C ALA A 76 -4.69 4.42 -13.39
N PRO A 77 -4.17 3.29 -13.92
CA PRO A 77 -4.97 2.29 -14.62
C PRO A 77 -6.17 1.82 -13.80
N SER A 78 -7.22 1.39 -14.49
CA SER A 78 -8.42 0.80 -13.92
C SER A 78 -8.83 -0.41 -14.76
N LYS A 79 -9.39 -1.44 -14.12
CA LYS A 79 -9.89 -2.62 -14.80
C LYS A 79 -10.88 -2.20 -15.90
N SER A 80 -10.54 -2.47 -17.18
CA SER A 80 -11.40 -2.18 -18.35
C SER A 80 -12.00 -0.75 -18.35
N ASP A 81 -11.28 0.22 -17.81
CA ASP A 81 -11.74 1.60 -17.63
C ASP A 81 -13.05 1.74 -16.82
N LEU A 82 -13.36 0.77 -15.94
CA LEU A 82 -14.54 0.79 -15.09
C LEU A 82 -14.48 1.88 -14.02
N GLN A 83 -13.28 2.34 -13.66
CA GLN A 83 -13.02 3.39 -12.68
C GLN A 83 -13.72 3.10 -11.33
N ALA A 84 -13.64 1.84 -10.89
CA ALA A 84 -14.41 1.30 -9.77
C ALA A 84 -13.81 1.66 -8.39
N ARG A 85 -13.34 2.89 -8.22
CA ARG A 85 -12.71 3.39 -6.99
C ARG A 85 -13.16 4.82 -6.70
N ASP A 86 -13.19 5.14 -5.41
CA ASP A 86 -13.42 6.50 -4.91
C ASP A 86 -12.44 6.84 -3.77
N ILE A 87 -12.24 8.12 -3.52
CA ILE A 87 -11.41 8.63 -2.44
C ILE A 87 -12.26 9.55 -1.57
N VAL A 88 -12.35 9.24 -0.27
CA VAL A 88 -12.98 10.11 0.71
C VAL A 88 -11.89 10.84 1.48
N ILE A 89 -11.84 12.17 1.39
CA ILE A 89 -10.98 13.03 2.21
C ILE A 89 -11.74 13.35 3.49
N VAL A 90 -11.22 12.92 4.64
CA VAL A 90 -11.90 13.04 5.94
C VAL A 90 -11.45 14.32 6.62
N ARG A 91 -12.18 15.41 6.42
CA ARG A 91 -11.91 16.74 7.00
C ARG A 91 -12.74 17.06 8.24
N ASP A 92 -13.87 16.41 8.41
CA ASP A 92 -14.66 16.53 9.61
C ASP A 92 -13.90 15.93 10.81
N LYS A 93 -13.68 16.77 11.84
CA LYS A 93 -12.89 16.38 13.02
C LYS A 93 -13.53 15.26 13.83
N ALA A 94 -14.87 15.23 13.89
CA ALA A 94 -15.58 14.18 14.63
C ALA A 94 -15.50 12.84 13.88
N LYS A 95 -15.66 12.84 12.56
CA LYS A 95 -15.45 11.66 11.71
C LYS A 95 -14.01 11.15 11.79
N HIS A 96 -13.03 12.05 11.71
CA HIS A 96 -11.61 11.70 11.87
C HIS A 96 -11.33 11.04 13.23
N ALA A 97 -11.78 11.66 14.33
CA ALA A 97 -11.59 11.15 15.67
C ALA A 97 -12.21 9.76 15.84
N ARG A 98 -13.43 9.55 15.33
CA ARG A 98 -14.13 8.26 15.43
C ARG A 98 -13.42 7.15 14.62
N LEU A 99 -12.90 7.47 13.42
CA LEU A 99 -12.11 6.53 12.64
C LEU A 99 -10.76 6.23 13.31
N ALA A 100 -10.10 7.22 13.89
CA ALA A 100 -8.85 7.05 14.62
C ALA A 100 -9.03 6.15 15.85
N GLU A 101 -10.09 6.36 16.62
CA GLU A 101 -10.47 5.51 17.76
C GLU A 101 -10.71 4.05 17.32
N MET A 102 -11.53 3.87 16.26
CA MET A 102 -11.81 2.54 15.70
C MET A 102 -10.55 1.80 15.28
N VAL A 103 -9.60 2.49 14.64
CA VAL A 103 -8.34 1.88 14.19
C VAL A 103 -7.40 1.59 15.38
N GLY A 104 -7.43 2.40 16.43
CA GLY A 104 -6.68 2.19 17.68
C GLY A 104 -5.17 2.35 17.54
N GLN A 105 -4.68 3.18 16.61
CA GLN A 105 -3.25 3.50 16.47
C GLN A 105 -2.96 4.93 16.94
N GLU A 106 -2.06 5.09 17.90
CA GLU A 106 -1.76 6.34 18.60
C GLU A 106 -1.38 7.52 17.71
N TRP A 107 -0.81 7.27 16.54
CA TRP A 107 -0.37 8.33 15.64
C TRP A 107 -1.49 8.89 14.73
N ILE A 108 -2.59 8.16 14.53
CA ILE A 108 -3.68 8.56 13.59
C ILE A 108 -4.38 9.84 14.06
N PRO A 109 -4.69 10.03 15.36
CA PRO A 109 -5.30 11.29 15.81
C PRO A 109 -4.48 12.53 15.50
N SER A 110 -3.15 12.39 15.36
CA SER A 110 -2.24 13.51 15.04
C SER A 110 -1.93 13.63 13.54
N ALA A 111 -2.44 12.75 12.69
CA ALA A 111 -2.27 12.88 11.24
C ALA A 111 -3.09 14.09 10.73
N PRO A 112 -2.46 15.07 10.05
CA PRO A 112 -3.16 16.25 9.60
C PRO A 112 -4.22 15.95 8.54
N GLU A 113 -4.00 14.93 7.73
CA GLU A 113 -4.95 14.46 6.73
C GLU A 113 -5.16 12.95 6.83
N LEU A 114 -6.42 12.55 6.72
CA LEU A 114 -6.85 11.17 6.63
C LEU A 114 -7.69 10.98 5.37
N LEU A 115 -7.28 10.06 4.50
CA LEU A 115 -8.03 9.69 3.31
C LEU A 115 -8.45 8.22 3.43
N VAL A 116 -9.59 7.88 2.82
CA VAL A 116 -10.04 6.48 2.70
C VAL A 116 -10.30 6.18 1.23
N PHE A 117 -9.59 5.20 0.71
CA PHE A 117 -9.77 4.66 -0.63
C PHE A 117 -10.81 3.55 -0.58
N CYS A 118 -11.86 3.71 -1.35
CA CYS A 118 -13.01 2.83 -1.37
C CYS A 118 -13.12 2.10 -2.71
N GLY A 119 -13.49 0.82 -2.66
CA GLY A 119 -13.98 0.10 -3.82
C GLY A 119 -15.44 0.48 -4.09
N ASN A 120 -15.79 0.74 -5.35
CA ASN A 120 -17.13 1.17 -5.76
C ASN A 120 -17.65 0.35 -6.95
N ASN A 121 -18.53 -0.60 -6.69
CA ASN A 121 -19.28 -1.30 -7.73
C ASN A 121 -20.68 -0.69 -7.96
N LYS A 122 -21.14 0.21 -7.08
CA LYS A 122 -22.45 0.87 -7.19
C LYS A 122 -22.58 1.62 -8.51
N ARG A 123 -21.56 2.40 -8.90
CA ARG A 123 -21.56 3.17 -10.15
C ARG A 123 -21.79 2.28 -11.36
N GLN A 124 -21.16 1.11 -11.41
CA GLN A 124 -21.34 0.17 -12.52
C GLN A 124 -22.78 -0.37 -12.58
N ARG A 125 -23.38 -0.71 -11.42
CA ARG A 125 -24.78 -1.15 -11.35
C ARG A 125 -25.73 -0.05 -11.83
N GLN A 126 -25.53 1.19 -11.41
CA GLN A 126 -26.31 2.34 -11.88
C GLN A 126 -26.19 2.56 -13.39
N ILE A 127 -25.00 2.41 -13.97
CA ILE A 127 -24.79 2.49 -15.42
C ILE A 127 -25.63 1.42 -16.14
N HIS A 128 -25.64 0.18 -15.64
CA HIS A 128 -26.45 -0.89 -16.21
C HIS A 128 -27.95 -0.60 -16.13
N GLU A 129 -28.41 -0.07 -15.00
CA GLU A 129 -29.80 0.37 -14.82
C GLU A 129 -30.16 1.46 -15.83
N TRP A 130 -29.39 2.56 -15.89
CA TRP A 130 -29.65 3.68 -16.81
C TRP A 130 -29.60 3.26 -18.28
N ARG A 131 -28.78 2.29 -18.62
CA ARG A 131 -28.63 1.77 -19.99
C ARG A 131 -29.58 0.58 -20.27
N GLN A 132 -30.40 0.18 -19.29
CA GLN A 132 -31.33 -0.96 -19.41
C GLN A 132 -30.62 -2.23 -19.87
N LYS A 133 -29.49 -2.55 -19.25
CA LYS A 133 -28.71 -3.76 -19.51
C LYS A 133 -28.63 -4.60 -18.21
N PRO A 134 -28.70 -5.93 -18.28
CA PRO A 134 -28.52 -6.76 -17.10
C PRO A 134 -27.10 -6.63 -16.58
N PHE A 135 -26.95 -6.69 -15.24
CA PHE A 135 -25.64 -6.76 -14.59
C PHE A 135 -25.30 -8.22 -14.28
N GLU A 136 -24.75 -8.93 -15.28
CA GLU A 136 -24.46 -10.36 -15.17
C GLU A 136 -23.18 -10.68 -14.40
N ASN A 137 -22.29 -9.69 -14.19
CA ASN A 137 -21.04 -9.86 -13.45
C ASN A 137 -21.20 -9.68 -11.94
N ASP A 138 -22.34 -10.13 -11.38
CA ASP A 138 -22.62 -10.08 -9.95
C ASP A 138 -22.07 -11.33 -9.22
N HIS A 139 -20.76 -11.44 -9.21
CA HIS A 139 -20.00 -12.50 -8.57
C HIS A 139 -18.75 -11.91 -7.89
N LEU A 140 -17.77 -12.74 -7.50
CA LEU A 140 -16.59 -12.28 -6.77
C LEU A 140 -15.85 -11.10 -7.41
N ASP A 141 -15.78 -11.01 -8.74
CA ASP A 141 -15.14 -9.91 -9.45
C ASP A 141 -15.82 -8.55 -9.21
N ALA A 142 -17.12 -8.53 -8.91
CA ALA A 142 -17.83 -7.31 -8.53
C ALA A 142 -17.25 -6.66 -7.25
N PHE A 143 -16.63 -7.45 -6.38
CA PHE A 143 -15.91 -6.99 -5.19
C PHE A 143 -14.41 -6.86 -5.46
N PHE A 144 -13.79 -7.87 -6.09
CA PHE A 144 -12.33 -7.96 -6.24
C PHE A 144 -11.76 -6.83 -7.12
N ASN A 145 -12.36 -6.56 -8.29
CA ASN A 145 -11.88 -5.51 -9.19
C ASN A 145 -11.90 -4.11 -8.53
N PRO A 146 -12.98 -3.66 -7.86
CA PRO A 146 -12.95 -2.40 -7.11
C PRO A 146 -11.91 -2.37 -5.98
N ALA A 147 -11.66 -3.48 -5.30
CA ALA A 147 -10.63 -3.55 -4.27
C ALA A 147 -9.22 -3.34 -4.85
N VAL A 148 -8.92 -3.97 -5.99
CA VAL A 148 -7.66 -3.80 -6.72
C VAL A 148 -7.52 -2.36 -7.23
N ASP A 149 -8.56 -1.81 -7.87
CA ASP A 149 -8.56 -0.42 -8.37
C ASP A 149 -8.29 0.60 -7.27
N ALA A 150 -8.90 0.43 -6.09
CA ALA A 150 -8.66 1.29 -4.93
C ALA A 150 -7.22 1.18 -4.41
N GLY A 151 -6.63 -0.03 -4.40
CA GLY A 151 -5.23 -0.25 -4.03
C GLY A 151 -4.25 0.40 -5.01
N ILE A 152 -4.53 0.31 -6.32
CA ILE A 152 -3.74 0.97 -7.37
C ILE A 152 -3.79 2.50 -7.21
N ALA A 153 -4.99 3.07 -7.02
CA ALA A 153 -5.15 4.51 -6.80
C ALA A 153 -4.44 4.99 -5.52
N MET A 154 -4.52 4.22 -4.42
CA MET A 154 -3.78 4.54 -3.19
C MET A 154 -2.28 4.56 -3.42
N GLN A 155 -1.70 3.57 -4.12
CA GLN A 155 -0.27 3.57 -4.39
C GLN A 155 0.15 4.71 -5.32
N ALA A 156 -0.66 5.05 -6.32
CA ALA A 156 -0.40 6.20 -7.19
C ALA A 156 -0.43 7.52 -6.40
N PHE A 157 -1.38 7.67 -5.47
CA PHE A 157 -1.42 8.81 -4.54
C PHE A 157 -0.16 8.91 -3.69
N VAL A 158 0.27 7.79 -3.09
CA VAL A 158 1.51 7.74 -2.29
C VAL A 158 2.71 8.19 -3.11
N THR A 159 2.86 7.69 -4.33
CA THR A 159 3.95 8.08 -5.23
C THR A 159 3.93 9.58 -5.54
N ALA A 160 2.75 10.12 -5.88
CA ALA A 160 2.57 11.55 -6.16
C ALA A 160 2.87 12.42 -4.92
N ALA A 161 2.33 12.05 -3.76
CA ALA A 161 2.54 12.80 -2.52
C ALA A 161 4.01 12.77 -2.07
N GLU A 162 4.65 11.60 -2.11
CA GLU A 162 6.06 11.47 -1.72
C GLU A 162 7.01 12.17 -2.71
N SER A 163 6.64 12.32 -3.99
CA SER A 163 7.43 13.06 -5.00
C SER A 163 7.56 14.55 -4.70
N ILE A 164 6.61 15.12 -3.96
CA ILE A 164 6.64 16.54 -3.53
C ILE A 164 7.05 16.70 -2.06
N GLY A 165 7.57 15.65 -1.42
CA GLY A 165 8.10 15.68 -0.06
C GLY A 165 7.10 15.44 1.05
N LEU A 166 5.86 15.08 0.76
CA LEU A 166 4.90 14.60 1.76
C LEU A 166 5.28 13.21 2.26
N GLY A 167 4.88 12.91 3.48
CA GLY A 167 4.96 11.57 4.06
C GLY A 167 3.61 10.88 4.05
N CYS A 168 3.62 9.56 3.85
CA CYS A 168 2.42 8.75 3.79
C CYS A 168 2.53 7.51 4.70
N CYS A 169 1.39 7.08 5.26
CA CYS A 169 1.25 5.80 5.94
C CYS A 169 -0.08 5.14 5.60
N PRO A 170 -0.09 4.06 4.80
CA PRO A 170 -1.29 3.24 4.58
C PRO A 170 -1.80 2.60 5.87
N ILE A 171 -3.12 2.55 6.04
CA ILE A 171 -3.81 2.10 7.24
C ILE A 171 -4.77 0.96 6.88
N SER A 172 -4.30 -0.28 7.01
CA SER A 172 -5.17 -1.46 6.82
C SER A 172 -6.22 -1.58 7.93
N GLY A 173 -5.94 -1.01 9.10
CA GLY A 173 -6.83 -1.00 10.26
C GLY A 173 -8.19 -0.32 10.02
N ILE A 174 -8.36 0.44 8.92
CA ILE A 174 -9.67 0.95 8.50
C ILE A 174 -10.70 -0.17 8.30
N ARG A 175 -10.25 -1.41 8.07
CA ARG A 175 -11.09 -2.59 7.93
C ARG A 175 -11.26 -3.38 9.23
N ASN A 176 -10.73 -2.92 10.36
CA ASN A 176 -10.89 -3.63 11.64
C ASN A 176 -12.36 -3.64 12.10
N ASN A 177 -13.12 -2.62 11.72
CA ASN A 177 -14.56 -2.56 11.88
C ASN A 177 -15.16 -1.80 10.68
N CYS A 178 -15.48 -2.54 9.63
CA CYS A 178 -15.98 -1.97 8.38
C CYS A 178 -17.38 -1.36 8.50
N ASP A 179 -18.20 -1.84 9.43
CA ASP A 179 -19.54 -1.27 9.70
C ASP A 179 -19.39 0.15 10.24
N VAL A 180 -18.54 0.36 11.23
CA VAL A 180 -18.24 1.70 11.77
C VAL A 180 -17.63 2.60 10.69
N ALA A 181 -16.67 2.11 9.91
CA ALA A 181 -16.09 2.89 8.83
C ALA A 181 -17.14 3.29 7.78
N SER A 182 -18.02 2.36 7.40
CA SER A 182 -19.12 2.62 6.46
C SER A 182 -20.12 3.61 7.01
N GLU A 183 -20.51 3.51 8.28
CA GLU A 183 -21.42 4.44 8.95
C GLU A 183 -20.84 5.86 8.99
N VAL A 184 -19.60 6.00 9.49
CA VAL A 184 -18.92 7.31 9.63
C VAL A 184 -18.74 8.00 8.28
N LEU A 185 -18.44 7.23 7.24
CA LEU A 185 -18.23 7.74 5.88
C LEU A 185 -19.51 7.76 5.03
N GLU A 186 -20.63 7.28 5.57
CA GLU A 186 -21.93 7.21 4.87
C GLU A 186 -21.83 6.43 3.56
N LEU A 187 -21.07 5.32 3.57
CA LEU A 187 -20.85 4.51 2.38
C LEU A 187 -22.13 3.72 2.02
N PRO A 188 -22.67 3.87 0.81
CA PRO A 188 -23.87 3.15 0.38
C PRO A 188 -23.59 1.67 0.11
N GLU A 189 -24.62 0.89 -0.25
CA GLU A 189 -24.47 -0.45 -0.79
C GLU A 189 -23.50 -0.49 -1.97
N HIS A 190 -22.80 -1.58 -2.14
CA HIS A 190 -21.77 -1.82 -3.16
C HIS A 190 -20.58 -0.84 -3.16
N VAL A 191 -20.42 -0.08 -2.04
CA VAL A 191 -19.23 0.74 -1.75
C VAL A 191 -18.66 0.31 -0.40
N PHE A 192 -17.35 0.06 -0.34
CA PHE A 192 -16.69 -0.45 0.85
C PHE A 192 -15.29 0.14 1.04
N PRO A 193 -14.83 0.29 2.30
CA PRO A 193 -13.49 0.79 2.57
C PRO A 193 -12.44 -0.27 2.25
N VAL A 194 -11.38 0.10 1.51
CA VAL A 194 -10.26 -0.79 1.16
C VAL A 194 -9.05 -0.48 2.03
N VAL A 195 -8.63 0.78 2.08
CA VAL A 195 -7.45 1.21 2.81
C VAL A 195 -7.56 2.69 3.20
N GLY A 196 -7.18 3.01 4.42
CA GLY A 196 -6.97 4.38 4.86
C GLY A 196 -5.55 4.86 4.53
N LEU A 197 -5.32 6.16 4.53
CA LEU A 197 -4.02 6.78 4.31
C LEU A 197 -3.88 8.03 5.18
N GLY A 198 -2.91 8.02 6.10
CA GLY A 198 -2.48 9.24 6.78
C GLY A 198 -1.44 9.97 5.94
N VAL A 199 -1.60 11.29 5.77
CA VAL A 199 -0.75 12.13 4.90
C VAL A 199 -0.41 13.43 5.61
N GLY A 200 0.79 13.96 5.37
CA GLY A 200 1.22 15.26 5.88
C GLY A 200 2.70 15.51 5.65
N TRP A 201 3.17 16.68 6.06
CA TRP A 201 4.60 16.99 6.05
C TRP A 201 5.31 16.20 7.15
N PRO A 202 6.28 15.34 6.84
CA PRO A 202 6.95 14.52 7.86
C PRO A 202 7.87 15.39 8.74
N VAL A 203 7.93 15.10 10.05
CA VAL A 203 8.85 15.76 10.99
C VAL A 203 10.22 15.09 11.06
N ALA A 204 10.32 13.84 10.62
CA ALA A 204 11.58 13.09 10.56
C ALA A 204 11.54 12.04 9.46
N SER A 205 12.69 11.78 8.88
CA SER A 205 12.87 10.63 7.98
C SER A 205 12.91 9.34 8.82
N GLY A 206 11.93 8.47 8.68
CA GLY A 206 11.96 7.12 9.26
C GLY A 206 13.05 6.25 8.58
N HIS A 207 13.20 5.01 9.05
CA HIS A 207 14.07 4.02 8.39
C HIS A 207 13.40 3.38 7.16
N VAL A 208 14.20 3.05 6.17
CA VAL A 208 13.73 2.26 5.02
C VAL A 208 13.72 0.78 5.44
N SER A 209 12.54 0.18 5.46
CA SER A 209 12.42 -1.25 5.81
C SER A 209 13.02 -2.13 4.72
N VAL A 210 13.86 -3.07 5.10
CA VAL A 210 14.31 -4.15 4.22
C VAL A 210 13.16 -5.06 3.80
N ARG A 211 13.35 -5.80 2.72
CA ARG A 211 12.36 -6.71 2.13
C ARG A 211 12.96 -8.11 2.01
N LEU A 212 12.12 -9.11 1.77
CA LEU A 212 12.56 -10.41 1.32
C LEU A 212 13.45 -10.27 0.08
N PRO A 213 14.42 -11.18 -0.14
CA PRO A 213 15.23 -11.14 -1.35
C PRO A 213 14.36 -11.25 -2.59
N LEU A 214 14.83 -10.74 -3.72
CA LEU A 214 14.01 -10.68 -4.94
C LEU A 214 13.59 -12.06 -5.41
N GLU A 215 14.45 -13.05 -5.29
CA GLU A 215 14.22 -14.44 -5.70
C GLU A 215 13.05 -15.10 -4.95
N ALA A 216 12.72 -14.60 -3.76
CA ALA A 216 11.56 -15.06 -2.98
C ALA A 216 10.23 -14.50 -3.50
N THR A 217 10.25 -13.46 -4.34
CA THR A 217 9.03 -12.72 -4.74
C THR A 217 8.96 -12.38 -6.22
N VAL A 218 10.05 -12.56 -6.96
CA VAL A 218 10.13 -12.30 -8.41
C VAL A 218 10.54 -13.58 -9.11
N HIS A 219 9.66 -14.08 -9.95
CA HIS A 219 9.85 -15.35 -10.66
C HIS A 219 9.83 -15.10 -12.18
N VAL A 220 10.64 -15.85 -12.92
CA VAL A 220 10.67 -15.83 -14.38
C VAL A 220 9.95 -17.07 -14.90
N ASP A 221 9.02 -16.89 -15.82
CA ASP A 221 8.18 -17.89 -16.47
C ASP A 221 7.27 -18.67 -15.52
N THR A 222 7.76 -19.24 -14.44
CA THR A 222 7.02 -20.09 -13.51
C THR A 222 7.28 -19.70 -12.05
N PHE A 223 6.26 -19.83 -11.20
CA PHE A 223 6.39 -19.68 -9.76
C PHE A 223 7.32 -20.77 -9.19
N LYS A 224 8.23 -20.38 -8.26
CA LYS A 224 9.16 -21.27 -7.56
C LYS A 224 9.27 -20.84 -6.10
N ASP A 225 9.27 -21.81 -5.20
CA ASP A 225 9.43 -21.61 -3.76
C ASP A 225 10.31 -22.67 -3.07
N ASP A 226 11.09 -23.41 -3.85
CA ASP A 226 11.92 -24.52 -3.34
C ASP A 226 12.92 -24.10 -2.25
N ALA A 227 13.41 -22.85 -2.28
CA ALA A 227 14.37 -22.28 -1.33
C ALA A 227 13.72 -21.26 -0.36
N ILE A 228 12.39 -21.19 -0.26
CA ILE A 228 11.73 -20.14 0.51
C ILE A 228 12.08 -20.17 2.00
N ALA A 229 12.29 -21.35 2.58
CA ALA A 229 12.62 -21.50 4.00
C ALA A 229 13.98 -20.87 4.31
N GLU A 230 15.01 -21.18 3.52
CA GLU A 230 16.36 -20.63 3.65
C GLU A 230 16.38 -19.13 3.38
N GLN A 231 15.63 -18.67 2.39
CA GLN A 231 15.51 -17.24 2.06
C GLN A 231 14.84 -16.44 3.17
N VAL A 232 13.82 -17.00 3.82
CA VAL A 232 13.15 -16.38 4.97
C VAL A 232 14.08 -16.37 6.18
N GLU A 233 14.83 -17.42 6.45
CA GLU A 233 15.79 -17.46 7.55
C GLU A 233 16.91 -16.44 7.36
N ALA A 234 17.47 -16.34 6.16
CA ALA A 234 18.50 -15.36 5.83
C ALA A 234 17.94 -13.92 6.01
N TYR A 235 16.72 -13.67 5.54
CA TYR A 235 16.05 -12.39 5.74
C TYR A 235 15.81 -12.07 7.22
N ASP A 236 15.38 -13.05 8.02
CA ASP A 236 15.17 -12.91 9.46
C ASP A 236 16.45 -12.48 10.17
N ASN A 237 17.56 -13.15 9.86
CA ASN A 237 18.87 -12.82 10.42
C ASN A 237 19.30 -11.40 10.06
N ARG A 238 19.20 -11.03 8.79
CA ARG A 238 19.55 -9.70 8.28
C ARG A 238 18.68 -8.61 8.90
N ARG A 239 17.36 -8.81 8.88
CA ARG A 239 16.42 -7.84 9.45
C ARG A 239 16.63 -7.67 10.94
N TYR A 240 16.86 -8.74 11.68
CA TYR A 240 17.10 -8.70 13.12
C TYR A 240 18.35 -7.86 13.46
N ALA A 241 19.42 -8.00 12.67
CA ALA A 241 20.63 -7.23 12.85
C ALA A 241 20.43 -5.71 12.57
N ILE A 242 19.58 -5.37 11.60
CA ILE A 242 19.32 -3.96 11.21
C ILE A 242 18.29 -3.31 12.14
N HIS A 243 17.19 -4.00 12.40
CA HIS A 243 16.07 -3.50 13.19
C HIS A 243 15.19 -4.65 13.68
N HIS A 244 15.18 -4.89 14.95
CA HIS A 244 14.32 -5.88 15.59
C HIS A 244 13.19 -5.21 16.39
N ALA A 245 12.09 -5.93 16.59
CA ALA A 245 10.98 -5.46 17.39
C ALA A 245 11.35 -5.41 18.88
N ALA A 246 11.00 -4.32 19.55
CA ALA A 246 11.23 -4.18 21.00
C ALA A 246 10.33 -5.09 21.83
N ASN A 247 9.12 -5.37 21.35
CA ASN A 247 8.11 -6.17 22.06
C ASN A 247 7.73 -7.39 21.24
N GLN A 248 7.55 -8.52 21.92
CA GLN A 248 7.07 -9.76 21.32
C GLN A 248 5.54 -9.83 21.43
N ARG A 249 4.89 -10.35 20.38
CA ARG A 249 3.44 -10.52 20.36
C ARG A 249 3.02 -11.78 21.12
N GLN A 250 1.86 -11.75 21.76
CA GLN A 250 1.19 -12.93 22.33
C GLN A 250 2.11 -13.76 23.25
N VAL A 251 2.91 -13.10 24.09
CA VAL A 251 3.85 -13.76 25.01
C VAL A 251 3.12 -14.73 25.94
N GLU A 252 1.92 -14.37 26.40
CA GLU A 252 1.11 -15.24 27.26
C GLU A 252 0.74 -16.58 26.60
N ARG A 253 0.62 -16.59 25.24
CA ARG A 253 0.24 -17.77 24.48
C ARG A 253 1.45 -18.58 24.01
N PHE A 254 2.54 -17.91 23.60
CA PHE A 254 3.66 -18.55 22.92
C PHE A 254 4.98 -18.47 23.70
N GLY A 255 5.00 -17.80 24.84
CA GLY A 255 6.22 -17.57 25.60
C GLY A 255 7.14 -16.53 24.92
N GLU A 256 8.24 -16.22 25.59
CA GLU A 256 9.32 -15.39 25.04
C GLU A 256 10.34 -16.24 24.30
N VAL A 257 10.86 -15.69 23.19
CA VAL A 257 11.99 -16.27 22.45
C VAL A 257 13.19 -15.33 22.50
N ALA A 258 14.38 -15.91 22.60
CA ALA A 258 15.61 -15.12 22.72
C ALA A 258 15.89 -14.27 21.46
N LYS A 259 15.51 -14.77 20.28
CA LYS A 259 15.66 -14.08 19.01
C LYS A 259 14.29 -13.93 18.34
N TYR A 260 13.66 -12.78 18.50
CA TYR A 260 12.35 -12.48 17.96
C TYR A 260 12.47 -11.92 16.54
N THR A 261 12.32 -12.79 15.55
CA THR A 261 12.53 -12.48 14.13
C THR A 261 11.24 -11.96 13.47
N TRP A 262 11.32 -11.55 12.20
CA TRP A 262 10.17 -11.12 11.43
C TRP A 262 9.18 -12.26 11.17
N SER A 263 9.66 -13.43 10.79
CA SER A 263 8.79 -14.58 10.55
C SER A 263 8.05 -15.01 11.81
N GLU A 264 8.74 -15.04 12.95
CA GLU A 264 8.13 -15.30 14.26
C GLU A 264 7.06 -14.26 14.61
N ASP A 265 7.35 -12.95 14.38
CA ASP A 265 6.36 -11.89 14.60
C ASP A 265 5.13 -12.06 13.71
N LYS A 266 5.31 -12.44 12.42
CA LYS A 266 4.19 -12.63 11.50
C LYS A 266 3.39 -13.90 11.80
N ALA A 267 4.04 -14.98 12.17
CA ALA A 267 3.39 -16.19 12.61
C ALA A 267 2.50 -15.93 13.86
N ARG A 268 3.04 -15.24 14.87
CA ARG A 268 2.26 -14.86 16.05
C ARG A 268 1.13 -13.89 15.73
N GLN A 269 1.36 -12.91 14.86
CA GLN A 269 0.32 -11.97 14.44
C GLN A 269 -0.89 -12.70 13.86
N TYR A 270 -0.65 -13.65 12.95
CA TYR A 270 -1.71 -14.37 12.23
C TYR A 270 -2.18 -15.65 12.95
N ALA A 271 -1.61 -15.97 14.12
CA ALA A 271 -2.13 -17.04 14.97
C ALA A 271 -3.49 -16.71 15.64
N SER A 272 -3.94 -15.46 15.51
CA SER A 272 -5.29 -15.03 15.86
C SER A 272 -5.96 -14.41 14.63
N PRO A 273 -7.26 -14.68 14.42
CA PRO A 273 -7.93 -14.13 13.25
C PRO A 273 -8.01 -12.61 13.31
N GLU A 274 -7.61 -11.95 12.24
CA GLU A 274 -7.83 -10.51 12.01
C GLU A 274 -8.98 -10.36 11.02
N ARG A 275 -9.97 -9.52 11.33
CA ARG A 275 -11.07 -9.19 10.41
C ARG A 275 -11.83 -10.42 9.89
N ALA A 276 -12.10 -11.39 10.76
CA ALA A 276 -12.81 -12.62 10.39
C ALA A 276 -14.25 -12.36 9.88
N ASP A 277 -14.82 -11.23 10.26
CA ASP A 277 -16.13 -10.72 9.87
C ASP A 277 -16.16 -9.99 8.53
N PHE A 278 -15.00 -9.70 7.93
CA PHE A 278 -14.92 -8.90 6.70
C PHE A 278 -15.72 -9.50 5.54
N GLY A 279 -15.75 -10.84 5.39
CA GLY A 279 -16.57 -11.50 4.39
C GLY A 279 -18.08 -11.32 4.62
N ALA A 280 -18.52 -11.35 5.88
CA ALA A 280 -19.91 -11.08 6.25
C ALA A 280 -20.29 -9.62 5.96
N PHE A 281 -19.41 -8.68 6.31
CA PHE A 281 -19.58 -7.26 5.96
C PHE A 281 -19.72 -7.07 4.45
N VAL A 282 -18.86 -7.66 3.63
CA VAL A 282 -18.93 -7.49 2.16
C VAL A 282 -20.27 -8.03 1.63
N LYS A 283 -20.77 -9.15 2.15
CA LYS A 283 -22.09 -9.66 1.82
C LYS A 283 -23.21 -8.71 2.24
N SER A 284 -23.12 -8.11 3.44
CA SER A 284 -24.11 -7.12 3.92
C SER A 284 -24.15 -5.86 3.05
N LYS A 285 -23.05 -5.56 2.34
CA LYS A 285 -22.98 -4.48 1.34
C LYS A 285 -23.58 -4.86 -0.02
N GLY A 286 -24.24 -6.03 -0.14
CA GLY A 286 -24.94 -6.48 -1.33
C GLY A 286 -24.11 -7.28 -2.33
N PHE A 287 -22.87 -7.69 -2.00
CA PHE A 287 -22.05 -8.50 -2.90
C PHE A 287 -22.35 -10.00 -2.74
N LEU A 288 -22.55 -10.70 -3.85
CA LEU A 288 -22.90 -12.14 -3.82
C LEU A 288 -21.70 -13.05 -3.53
N LEU A 289 -20.49 -12.69 -3.91
CA LEU A 289 -19.23 -13.45 -3.72
C LEU A 289 -19.31 -14.92 -4.19
N LYS A 290 -20.01 -15.16 -5.29
CA LYS A 290 -20.12 -16.49 -5.91
C LYS A 290 -18.89 -16.84 -6.73
#